data_0ca02e7ffa4b370163aecb1440a7a294
#
_entry.id   0ca02e7ffa4b370163aecb1440a7a294
#
_cell.length_a   1.000
_cell.length_b   1.000
_cell.length_c   1.000
_cell.angle_alpha   90.00
_cell.angle_beta   90.00
_cell.angle_gamma   90.00
#
_symmetry.space_group_name_H-M   'P 1'
#
loop_
_entity.id
_entity.type
_entity.pdbx_description
1 polymer ?
#
loop_
_entity_poly.entity_id
_entity_poly.type
_entity_poly.pdbx_seq_one_letter_code
_entity_poly.pdbx_strand_id
1 'polypeptide(L)'
;MLLDTFAGWPSYWSMVPVEDYEDAKALIFEGIEEEYAGFIKKCDDYRSKVQLKAEETLKALDEKGIDFYIVSKYNFPEMPVHENAVNLSDGFTSVERQSFGATCADHGEILTEKYIKSLKDTKYLSPDRKIDASTCLFPETSYFIKNMYHDTFPAPINNLAIDLMNHDATVSGGEFVQYVLYDGSDELKVITGLDEDGTKEKEPFYMVFVRFFTAFFDFVKKLIESKKA
;
A
#
# COMPACT_ATOMS: atom_id res chain seq x y z
N MET A 1 13.09 -1.70 -26.42
CA MET A 1 14.12 -1.52 -25.36
C MET A 1 13.51 -1.38 -23.97
N LEU A 2 12.67 -0.37 -23.63
CA LEU A 2 12.05 -0.30 -22.29
C LEU A 2 11.01 -1.41 -22.06
N LEU A 3 10.14 -1.65 -23.03
CA LEU A 3 9.14 -2.74 -22.95
C LEU A 3 9.83 -4.11 -22.80
N ASP A 4 10.90 -4.38 -23.52
CA ASP A 4 11.65 -5.63 -23.41
C ASP A 4 12.25 -5.80 -22.00
N THR A 5 12.69 -4.70 -21.38
CA THR A 5 13.22 -4.73 -20.00
C THR A 5 12.10 -5.11 -19.02
N PHE A 6 10.95 -4.44 -19.08
CA PHE A 6 9.83 -4.68 -18.17
C PHE A 6 9.18 -6.05 -18.40
N ALA A 7 9.06 -6.49 -19.67
CA ALA A 7 8.49 -7.78 -20.02
C ALA A 7 9.25 -8.95 -19.36
N GLY A 8 10.56 -8.83 -19.19
CA GLY A 8 11.41 -9.89 -18.66
C GLY A 8 11.63 -9.89 -17.14
N TRP A 9 11.08 -8.93 -16.38
CA TRP A 9 11.33 -8.79 -14.93
C TRP A 9 10.17 -9.33 -14.08
N PRO A 10 10.32 -10.51 -13.43
CA PRO A 10 9.25 -11.14 -12.66
C PRO A 10 8.72 -10.25 -11.50
N SER A 11 9.59 -9.44 -10.87
CA SER A 11 9.21 -8.58 -9.76
C SER A 11 8.21 -7.49 -10.13
N TYR A 12 8.22 -6.99 -11.35
CA TYR A 12 7.19 -6.03 -11.79
C TYR A 12 5.82 -6.68 -11.91
N TRP A 13 5.78 -7.92 -12.39
CA TRP A 13 4.52 -8.66 -12.55
C TRP A 13 3.89 -9.02 -11.21
N SER A 14 4.70 -9.22 -10.17
CA SER A 14 4.19 -9.44 -8.82
C SER A 14 3.56 -8.18 -8.20
N MET A 15 3.91 -6.99 -8.69
CA MET A 15 3.36 -5.71 -8.23
C MET A 15 2.13 -5.25 -9.02
N VAL A 16 1.84 -5.87 -10.17
CA VAL A 16 0.64 -5.54 -10.96
C VAL A 16 -0.60 -5.93 -10.17
N PRO A 17 -1.56 -5.01 -9.95
CA PRO A 17 -2.81 -5.30 -9.28
C PRO A 17 -3.55 -6.48 -9.91
N VAL A 18 -4.32 -7.19 -9.09
CA VAL A 18 -5.05 -8.38 -9.53
C VAL A 18 -6.02 -8.06 -10.67
N GLU A 19 -6.72 -6.94 -10.55
CA GLU A 19 -7.69 -6.45 -11.51
C GLU A 19 -7.09 -6.02 -12.84
N ASP A 20 -5.85 -5.51 -12.83
CA ASP A 20 -5.20 -4.94 -14.02
C ASP A 20 -4.30 -5.94 -14.76
N TYR A 21 -4.10 -7.13 -14.19
CA TYR A 21 -3.08 -8.08 -14.68
C TYR A 21 -3.31 -8.53 -16.13
N GLU A 22 -4.54 -8.90 -16.49
CA GLU A 22 -4.84 -9.41 -17.83
C GLU A 22 -4.66 -8.30 -18.88
N ASP A 23 -5.10 -7.08 -18.56
CA ASP A 23 -4.95 -5.92 -19.46
C ASP A 23 -3.47 -5.54 -19.62
N ALA A 24 -2.70 -5.52 -18.52
CA ALA A 24 -1.28 -5.26 -18.55
C ALA A 24 -0.53 -6.33 -19.37
N LYS A 25 -0.88 -7.61 -19.19
CA LYS A 25 -0.31 -8.73 -19.93
C LYS A 25 -0.59 -8.60 -21.42
N ALA A 26 -1.84 -8.36 -21.79
CA ALA A 26 -2.22 -8.19 -23.19
C ALA A 26 -1.49 -7.01 -23.84
N LEU A 27 -1.36 -5.89 -23.12
CA LEU A 27 -0.70 -4.68 -23.62
C LEU A 27 0.82 -4.87 -23.82
N ILE A 28 1.49 -5.48 -22.84
CA ILE A 28 2.96 -5.56 -22.81
C ILE A 28 3.47 -6.63 -23.77
N PHE A 29 2.75 -7.74 -23.92
CA PHE A 29 3.18 -8.85 -24.78
C PHE A 29 2.52 -8.86 -26.16
N GLU A 30 1.76 -7.81 -26.54
CA GLU A 30 1.10 -7.73 -27.84
C GLU A 30 2.10 -7.98 -29.00
N GLY A 31 1.88 -9.07 -29.73
CA GLY A 31 2.69 -9.46 -30.89
C GLY A 31 4.03 -10.15 -30.58
N ILE A 32 4.33 -10.40 -29.29
CA ILE A 32 5.55 -11.12 -28.85
C ILE A 32 5.23 -12.27 -27.89
N GLU A 33 3.96 -12.69 -27.82
CA GLU A 33 3.45 -13.68 -26.86
C GLU A 33 4.18 -15.02 -26.98
N GLU A 34 4.47 -15.46 -28.21
CA GLU A 34 5.17 -16.73 -28.44
C GLU A 34 6.60 -16.71 -27.92
N GLU A 35 7.31 -15.59 -28.09
CA GLU A 35 8.67 -15.40 -27.59
C GLU A 35 8.73 -15.46 -26.06
N TYR A 36 7.73 -14.90 -25.39
CA TYR A 36 7.64 -14.81 -23.93
C TYR A 36 6.73 -15.85 -23.29
N ALA A 37 6.22 -16.84 -24.04
CA ALA A 37 5.24 -17.83 -23.54
C ALA A 37 5.67 -18.52 -22.24
N GLY A 38 6.94 -18.88 -22.12
CA GLY A 38 7.49 -19.51 -20.91
C GLY A 38 7.52 -18.56 -19.70
N PHE A 39 7.74 -17.27 -19.93
CA PHE A 39 7.72 -16.23 -18.88
C PHE A 39 6.29 -15.92 -18.47
N ILE A 40 5.40 -15.69 -19.42
CA ILE A 40 3.97 -15.45 -19.20
C ILE A 40 3.38 -16.58 -18.35
N LYS A 41 3.67 -17.84 -18.71
CA LYS A 41 3.22 -18.98 -17.92
C LYS A 41 3.70 -18.94 -16.47
N LYS A 42 4.94 -18.52 -16.20
CA LYS A 42 5.43 -18.37 -14.82
C LYS A 42 4.68 -17.28 -14.05
N CYS A 43 4.38 -16.15 -14.69
CA CYS A 43 3.59 -15.09 -14.11
C CYS A 43 2.15 -15.54 -13.81
N ASP A 44 1.50 -16.23 -14.74
CA ASP A 44 0.15 -16.81 -14.56
C ASP A 44 0.13 -17.86 -13.43
N ASP A 45 1.15 -18.72 -13.37
CA ASP A 45 1.30 -19.73 -12.32
C ASP A 45 1.50 -19.06 -10.93
N TYR A 46 2.35 -18.03 -10.83
CA TYR A 46 2.55 -17.28 -9.58
C TYR A 46 1.25 -16.60 -9.14
N ARG A 47 0.59 -15.91 -10.07
CA ARG A 47 -0.67 -15.25 -9.79
C ARG A 47 -1.72 -16.22 -9.26
N SER A 48 -1.98 -17.29 -9.99
CA SER A 48 -3.05 -18.24 -9.65
C SER A 48 -2.75 -19.06 -8.39
N LYS A 49 -1.48 -19.39 -8.14
CA LYS A 49 -1.06 -20.26 -7.03
C LYS A 49 -0.66 -19.49 -5.76
N VAL A 50 -0.26 -18.23 -5.88
CA VAL A 50 0.26 -17.43 -4.79
C VAL A 50 -0.60 -16.19 -4.54
N GLN A 51 -0.65 -15.25 -5.50
CA GLN A 51 -1.32 -13.97 -5.26
C GLN A 51 -2.81 -14.12 -4.93
N LEU A 52 -3.55 -14.85 -5.77
CA LEU A 52 -5.00 -15.05 -5.57
C LEU A 52 -5.34 -15.91 -4.34
N LYS A 53 -4.36 -16.55 -3.75
CA LYS A 53 -4.51 -17.39 -2.55
C LYS A 53 -3.82 -16.80 -1.31
N ALA A 54 -3.30 -15.58 -1.41
CA ALA A 54 -2.51 -14.99 -0.34
C ALA A 54 -3.28 -14.95 0.99
N GLU A 55 -4.50 -14.43 1.00
CA GLU A 55 -5.32 -14.33 2.20
C GLU A 55 -5.65 -15.70 2.80
N GLU A 56 -6.07 -16.66 1.96
CA GLU A 56 -6.35 -18.04 2.40
C GLU A 56 -5.10 -18.69 3.03
N THR A 57 -3.95 -18.48 2.38
CA THR A 57 -2.68 -19.03 2.83
C THR A 57 -2.25 -18.41 4.16
N LEU A 58 -2.34 -17.08 4.29
CA LEU A 58 -1.99 -16.36 5.51
C LEU A 58 -2.88 -16.79 6.68
N LYS A 59 -4.20 -16.89 6.47
CA LYS A 59 -5.15 -17.42 7.49
C LYS A 59 -4.80 -18.83 7.93
N ALA A 60 -4.50 -19.72 6.97
CA ALA A 60 -4.13 -21.10 7.28
C ALA A 60 -2.78 -21.22 8.03
N LEU A 61 -1.88 -20.27 7.85
CA LEU A 61 -0.62 -20.21 8.59
C LEU A 61 -0.83 -19.64 10.00
N ASP A 62 -1.66 -18.61 10.15
CA ASP A 62 -2.07 -18.05 11.43
C ASP A 62 -2.75 -19.11 12.33
N GLU A 63 -3.66 -19.88 11.77
CA GLU A 63 -4.29 -21.03 12.45
C GLU A 63 -3.28 -22.10 12.93
N LYS A 64 -2.09 -22.14 12.34
CA LYS A 64 -0.97 -23.01 12.75
C LYS A 64 -0.04 -22.37 13.77
N GLY A 65 -0.36 -21.18 14.24
CA GLY A 65 0.41 -20.44 15.25
C GLY A 65 1.59 -19.66 14.67
N ILE A 66 1.52 -19.24 13.41
CA ILE A 66 2.48 -18.30 12.83
C ILE A 66 1.88 -16.91 12.95
N ASP A 67 2.50 -16.07 13.76
CA ASP A 67 2.06 -14.70 13.97
C ASP A 67 2.41 -13.82 12.77
N PHE A 68 1.45 -13.00 12.32
CA PHE A 68 1.62 -12.02 11.28
C PHE A 68 1.43 -10.60 11.81
N TYR A 69 2.37 -9.75 11.50
CA TYR A 69 2.31 -8.33 11.80
C TYR A 69 2.33 -7.54 10.50
N ILE A 70 1.32 -6.69 10.30
CA ILE A 70 1.19 -5.86 9.11
C ILE A 70 1.51 -4.43 9.49
N VAL A 71 2.45 -3.81 8.79
CA VAL A 71 2.82 -2.40 9.00
C VAL A 71 2.47 -1.63 7.72
N SER A 72 1.45 -0.81 7.80
CA SER A 72 0.97 0.04 6.71
C SER A 72 1.38 1.48 6.93
N LYS A 73 1.79 2.15 5.86
CA LYS A 73 2.18 3.56 5.87
C LYS A 73 1.12 4.37 5.14
N TYR A 74 0.86 5.62 5.57
CA TYR A 74 -0.19 6.42 4.95
C TYR A 74 -0.01 7.93 5.09
N ASN A 75 -0.99 8.63 4.53
CA ASN A 75 -1.17 10.08 4.45
C ASN A 75 -0.50 10.73 3.23
N PHE A 76 -0.21 9.95 2.20
CA PHE A 76 0.20 10.46 0.90
C PHE A 76 -0.85 10.07 -0.15
N PRO A 77 -1.06 10.90 -1.21
CA PRO A 77 -1.89 10.47 -2.33
C PRO A 77 -1.19 9.33 -3.06
N GLU A 78 -1.96 8.34 -3.50
CA GLU A 78 -1.43 7.31 -4.38
C GLU A 78 -0.92 7.97 -5.68
N MET A 79 0.23 7.52 -6.17
CA MET A 79 0.76 8.03 -7.43
C MET A 79 -0.27 7.78 -8.53
N PRO A 80 -0.69 8.80 -9.29
CA PRO A 80 -1.75 8.64 -10.27
C PRO A 80 -1.26 7.78 -11.44
N VAL A 81 -1.47 6.49 -11.34
CA VAL A 81 -1.42 5.57 -12.49
C VAL A 81 -2.71 5.69 -13.29
N HIS A 82 -3.81 6.11 -12.62
CA HIS A 82 -5.10 6.44 -13.21
C HIS A 82 -5.52 7.87 -12.85
N GLU A 83 -6.31 8.51 -13.70
CA GLU A 83 -6.74 9.92 -13.59
C GLU A 83 -7.47 10.30 -12.29
N ASN A 84 -7.84 9.32 -11.45
CA ASN A 84 -8.63 9.50 -10.23
C ASN A 84 -8.03 8.77 -9.01
N ALA A 85 -6.72 8.66 -8.89
CA ALA A 85 -6.11 8.04 -7.72
C ALA A 85 -6.28 8.94 -6.48
N VAL A 86 -7.36 8.71 -5.74
CA VAL A 86 -7.70 9.43 -4.50
C VAL A 86 -7.46 8.57 -3.25
N ASN A 87 -6.97 7.36 -3.42
CA ASN A 87 -6.79 6.41 -2.33
C ASN A 87 -5.81 6.95 -1.27
N LEU A 88 -6.15 6.74 -0.01
CA LEU A 88 -5.18 6.91 1.09
C LEU A 88 -4.06 5.89 0.92
N SER A 89 -2.81 6.36 0.85
CA SER A 89 -1.67 5.52 0.51
C SER A 89 -0.36 5.98 1.16
N ASP A 90 0.71 5.23 0.92
CA ASP A 90 2.09 5.64 1.21
C ASP A 90 2.78 6.35 0.03
N GLY A 91 2.00 6.74 -0.97
CA GLY A 91 2.44 7.33 -2.22
C GLY A 91 2.55 6.34 -3.39
N PHE A 92 2.60 5.03 -3.12
CA PHE A 92 2.66 3.98 -4.14
C PHE A 92 1.57 2.92 -3.97
N THR A 93 1.32 2.49 -2.75
CA THR A 93 0.39 1.39 -2.47
C THR A 93 -0.70 1.89 -1.54
N SER A 94 -1.97 1.68 -1.89
CA SER A 94 -3.10 2.04 -1.03
C SER A 94 -3.03 1.30 0.30
N VAL A 95 -3.52 1.94 1.35
CA VAL A 95 -3.58 1.35 2.70
C VAL A 95 -4.45 0.09 2.71
N GLU A 96 -5.54 0.09 1.94
CA GLU A 96 -6.39 -1.08 1.77
C GLU A 96 -5.60 -2.31 1.31
N ARG A 97 -4.72 -2.14 0.31
CA ARG A 97 -3.87 -3.23 -0.19
C ARG A 97 -2.76 -3.60 0.78
N GLN A 98 -2.10 -2.61 1.40
CA GLN A 98 -1.04 -2.86 2.40
C GLN A 98 -1.55 -3.68 3.59
N SER A 99 -2.79 -3.41 4.02
CA SER A 99 -3.42 -4.01 5.21
C SER A 99 -4.26 -5.26 4.93
N PHE A 100 -4.40 -5.66 3.68
CA PHE A 100 -5.32 -6.71 3.25
C PHE A 100 -6.78 -6.39 3.64
N GLY A 101 -7.26 -5.21 3.26
CA GLY A 101 -8.67 -4.86 3.27
C GLY A 101 -9.14 -3.88 4.33
N ALA A 102 -8.27 -3.09 4.98
CA ALA A 102 -8.74 -2.01 5.85
C ALA A 102 -9.59 -1.00 5.07
N THR A 103 -10.73 -0.65 5.61
CA THR A 103 -11.57 0.40 5.02
C THR A 103 -10.93 1.77 5.28
N CYS A 104 -10.70 2.53 4.22
CA CYS A 104 -10.03 3.82 4.28
C CYS A 104 -10.89 4.93 3.69
N ALA A 105 -10.71 6.15 4.19
CA ALA A 105 -11.15 7.35 3.52
C ALA A 105 -10.24 7.66 2.33
N ASP A 106 -10.70 8.52 1.44
CA ASP A 106 -9.85 9.08 0.40
C ASP A 106 -8.76 9.97 1.00
N HIS A 107 -7.70 10.20 0.23
CA HIS A 107 -6.62 11.10 0.66
C HIS A 107 -7.18 12.51 0.90
N GLY A 108 -6.82 13.12 2.04
CA GLY A 108 -7.35 14.42 2.46
C GLY A 108 -8.73 14.36 3.13
N GLU A 109 -9.40 13.22 3.13
CA GLU A 109 -10.74 13.03 3.68
C GLU A 109 -10.72 12.21 4.98
N ILE A 110 -11.88 12.11 5.61
CA ILE A 110 -12.16 11.23 6.74
C ILE A 110 -13.31 10.29 6.40
N LEU A 111 -13.41 9.16 7.06
CA LEU A 111 -14.53 8.24 6.94
C LEU A 111 -15.85 8.97 7.26
N THR A 112 -16.87 8.72 6.45
CA THR A 112 -18.14 9.43 6.58
C THR A 112 -18.82 9.16 7.93
N GLU A 113 -19.51 10.16 8.47
CA GLU A 113 -20.30 10.00 9.70
C GLU A 113 -21.32 8.85 9.61
N LYS A 114 -21.87 8.61 8.40
CA LYS A 114 -22.79 7.49 8.16
C LYS A 114 -22.06 6.15 8.36
N TYR A 115 -20.86 6.01 7.83
CA TYR A 115 -20.04 4.81 8.00
C TYR A 115 -19.69 4.61 9.47
N ILE A 116 -19.13 5.62 10.13
CA ILE A 116 -18.72 5.55 11.55
C ILE A 116 -19.90 5.15 12.46
N LYS A 117 -21.07 5.75 12.23
CA LYS A 117 -22.28 5.39 12.99
C LYS A 117 -22.80 3.97 12.71
N SER A 118 -22.38 3.34 11.63
CA SER A 118 -22.74 1.96 11.31
C SER A 118 -21.84 0.92 11.99
N LEU A 119 -20.66 1.35 12.52
CA LEU A 119 -19.75 0.47 13.22
C LEU A 119 -20.37 -0.03 14.52
N LYS A 120 -20.23 -1.33 14.77
CA LYS A 120 -20.64 -1.94 16.04
C LYS A 120 -19.67 -1.64 17.17
N ASP A 121 -18.41 -1.48 16.82
CA ASP A 121 -17.30 -1.17 17.71
C ASP A 121 -16.35 -0.21 17.01
N THR A 122 -15.86 0.78 17.72
CA THR A 122 -14.91 1.76 17.22
C THR A 122 -13.47 1.51 17.70
N LYS A 123 -13.23 0.36 18.31
CA LYS A 123 -11.90 -0.03 18.83
C LYS A 123 -10.81 0.06 17.76
N TYR A 124 -11.14 -0.31 16.53
CA TYR A 124 -10.21 -0.36 15.41
C TYR A 124 -10.26 0.89 14.50
N LEU A 125 -11.08 1.89 14.86
CA LEU A 125 -11.14 3.14 14.12
C LEU A 125 -9.94 4.01 14.49
N SER A 126 -9.21 4.51 13.48
CA SER A 126 -8.10 5.42 13.74
C SER A 126 -8.57 6.71 14.42
N PRO A 127 -7.79 7.28 15.36
CA PRO A 127 -8.15 8.54 16.03
C PRO A 127 -8.37 9.70 15.04
N ASP A 128 -7.67 9.73 13.92
CA ASP A 128 -7.87 10.71 12.84
C ASP A 128 -9.00 10.34 11.88
N ARG A 129 -9.75 9.27 12.17
CA ARG A 129 -10.96 8.82 11.45
C ARG A 129 -10.74 8.52 9.96
N LYS A 130 -9.52 8.20 9.58
CA LYS A 130 -9.17 7.89 8.19
C LYS A 130 -9.21 6.41 7.87
N ILE A 131 -9.04 5.53 8.87
CA ILE A 131 -8.88 4.08 8.70
C ILE A 131 -9.74 3.33 9.70
N ASP A 132 -10.43 2.31 9.25
CA ASP A 132 -11.04 1.27 10.08
C ASP A 132 -10.32 -0.04 9.84
N ALA A 133 -9.49 -0.45 10.80
CA ALA A 133 -8.74 -1.69 10.73
C ALA A 133 -9.60 -2.94 11.01
N SER A 134 -10.84 -2.80 11.46
CA SER A 134 -11.70 -3.96 11.72
C SER A 134 -11.99 -4.81 10.48
N THR A 135 -11.80 -4.24 9.29
CA THR A 135 -12.05 -4.89 8.00
C THR A 135 -10.82 -5.53 7.39
N CYS A 136 -9.63 -5.31 7.95
CA CYS A 136 -8.40 -5.93 7.43
C CYS A 136 -8.24 -7.39 7.86
N LEU A 137 -7.29 -8.08 7.24
CA LEU A 137 -7.08 -9.52 7.44
C LEU A 137 -6.71 -9.87 8.89
N PHE A 138 -5.86 -9.05 9.53
CA PHE A 138 -5.38 -9.23 10.90
C PHE A 138 -5.56 -7.94 11.72
N PRO A 139 -6.78 -7.64 12.17
CA PRO A 139 -7.07 -6.37 12.85
C PRO A 139 -6.24 -6.13 14.11
N GLU A 140 -5.97 -7.19 14.88
CA GLU A 140 -5.25 -7.08 16.17
C GLU A 140 -3.75 -6.85 16.00
N THR A 141 -3.18 -7.21 14.84
CA THR A 141 -1.73 -7.17 14.58
C THR A 141 -1.36 -6.27 13.40
N SER A 142 -2.29 -5.42 12.95
CA SER A 142 -2.05 -4.41 11.93
C SER A 142 -1.72 -3.06 12.55
N TYR A 143 -0.65 -2.42 12.05
CA TYR A 143 -0.13 -1.14 12.49
C TYR A 143 -0.15 -0.13 11.36
N PHE A 144 -0.51 1.11 11.67
CA PHE A 144 -0.67 2.17 10.70
C PHE A 144 0.18 3.37 11.08
N ILE A 145 1.10 3.74 10.18
CA ILE A 145 2.07 4.81 10.41
C ILE A 145 1.75 5.98 9.49
N LYS A 146 1.30 7.06 10.09
CA LYS A 146 0.97 8.30 9.39
C LYS A 146 2.21 9.08 9.01
N ASN A 147 2.16 9.80 7.89
CA ASN A 147 3.22 10.64 7.34
C ASN A 147 4.50 9.87 6.98
N MET A 148 4.36 8.63 6.58
CA MET A 148 5.49 7.83 6.14
C MET A 148 5.32 7.39 4.69
N TYR A 149 6.28 7.77 3.86
CA TYR A 149 6.31 7.45 2.44
C TYR A 149 6.84 6.04 2.19
N HIS A 150 6.53 5.47 1.01
CA HIS A 150 6.85 4.09 0.62
C HIS A 150 8.30 3.70 0.92
N ASP A 151 9.25 4.48 0.41
CA ASP A 151 10.69 4.19 0.50
C ASP A 151 11.34 4.68 1.80
N THR A 152 10.55 5.11 2.78
CA THR A 152 11.08 5.62 4.05
C THR A 152 11.22 4.48 5.05
N PHE A 153 12.44 4.23 5.52
CA PHE A 153 12.76 3.22 6.53
C PHE A 153 13.66 3.80 7.63
N PRO A 154 13.17 4.77 8.43
CA PRO A 154 13.93 5.37 9.50
C PRO A 154 14.09 4.42 10.69
N ALA A 155 14.96 4.79 11.65
CA ALA A 155 15.22 3.99 12.84
C ALA A 155 13.95 3.58 13.62
N PRO A 156 12.93 4.44 13.80
CA PRO A 156 11.69 4.05 14.48
C PRO A 156 10.96 2.86 13.86
N ILE A 157 11.03 2.67 12.53
CA ILE A 157 10.44 1.48 11.87
C ILE A 157 11.21 0.22 12.22
N ASN A 158 12.54 0.29 12.26
CA ASN A 158 13.35 -0.86 12.63
C ASN A 158 13.12 -1.24 14.09
N ASN A 159 12.95 -0.25 14.97
CA ASN A 159 12.63 -0.47 16.38
C ASN A 159 11.25 -1.12 16.51
N LEU A 160 10.22 -0.60 15.82
CA LEU A 160 8.90 -1.22 15.79
C LEU A 160 8.97 -2.67 15.30
N ALA A 161 9.72 -2.96 14.23
CA ALA A 161 9.87 -4.33 13.73
C ALA A 161 10.52 -5.27 14.77
N ILE A 162 11.50 -4.79 15.52
CA ILE A 162 12.13 -5.54 16.61
C ILE A 162 11.13 -5.77 17.74
N ASP A 163 10.38 -4.76 18.15
CA ASP A 163 9.39 -4.85 19.21
C ASP A 163 8.28 -5.84 18.82
N LEU A 164 7.80 -5.81 17.57
CA LEU A 164 6.83 -6.77 17.04
C LEU A 164 7.38 -8.21 17.09
N MET A 165 8.61 -8.43 16.65
CA MET A 165 9.25 -9.76 16.73
C MET A 165 9.41 -10.26 18.16
N ASN A 166 9.54 -9.37 19.12
CA ASN A 166 9.63 -9.69 20.55
C ASN A 166 8.26 -9.74 21.24
N HIS A 167 7.15 -9.59 20.49
CA HIS A 167 5.79 -9.45 21.04
C HIS A 167 5.63 -8.29 22.03
N ASP A 168 6.41 -7.23 21.87
CA ASP A 168 6.44 -6.05 22.73
C ASP A 168 6.31 -4.76 21.90
N ALA A 169 5.24 -4.65 21.12
CA ALA A 169 4.99 -3.47 20.31
C ALA A 169 4.38 -2.37 21.16
N THR A 170 5.23 -1.63 21.84
CA THR A 170 4.85 -0.44 22.60
C THR A 170 5.35 0.82 21.92
N VAL A 171 4.54 1.88 21.95
CA VAL A 171 5.01 3.23 21.62
C VAL A 171 5.56 3.85 22.92
N SER A 172 6.39 4.87 22.81
CA SER A 172 6.90 5.66 23.93
C SER A 172 5.83 5.90 25.02
N GLY A 173 5.98 5.25 26.18
CA GLY A 173 4.99 5.32 27.27
C GLY A 173 4.39 3.97 27.70
N GLY A 174 4.72 2.85 27.05
CA GLY A 174 4.33 1.50 27.48
C GLY A 174 2.91 1.08 27.13
N GLU A 175 2.18 1.86 26.33
CA GLU A 175 0.85 1.48 25.86
C GLU A 175 0.92 0.90 24.44
N PHE A 176 0.17 -0.16 24.21
CA PHE A 176 -0.01 -0.72 22.88
C PHE A 176 -0.86 0.23 22.03
N VAL A 177 -0.31 0.73 20.94
CA VAL A 177 -0.99 1.66 20.05
C VAL A 177 -0.87 1.21 18.61
N GLN A 178 -2.00 1.03 17.96
CA GLN A 178 -2.10 0.57 16.57
C GLN A 178 -1.85 1.70 15.55
N TYR A 179 -2.11 2.95 15.93
CA TYR A 179 -2.02 4.11 15.05
C TYR A 179 -0.99 5.11 15.57
N VAL A 180 0.05 5.32 14.76
CA VAL A 180 1.18 6.16 15.13
C VAL A 180 1.53 7.15 14.03
N LEU A 181 2.19 8.24 14.41
CA LEU A 181 2.65 9.32 13.54
C LEU A 181 4.17 9.29 13.46
N TYR A 182 4.71 9.43 12.27
CA TYR A 182 6.10 9.77 12.02
C TYR A 182 6.21 11.25 11.69
N ASP A 183 6.95 12.00 12.49
CA ASP A 183 7.18 13.44 12.33
C ASP A 183 8.62 13.79 11.95
N GLY A 184 9.40 12.79 11.53
CA GLY A 184 10.82 12.94 11.20
C GLY A 184 11.75 12.78 12.40
N SER A 185 11.25 12.53 13.60
CA SER A 185 12.05 12.26 14.80
C SER A 185 12.47 10.78 14.90
N ASP A 186 13.25 10.46 15.92
CA ASP A 186 13.71 9.10 16.19
C ASP A 186 12.66 8.20 16.88
N GLU A 187 11.46 8.74 17.14
CA GLU A 187 10.37 8.03 17.81
C GLU A 187 9.06 8.15 17.04
N LEU A 188 8.23 7.11 17.08
CA LEU A 188 6.86 7.16 16.62
C LEU A 188 5.97 7.76 17.71
N LYS A 189 5.02 8.62 17.33
CA LYS A 189 4.11 9.29 18.25
C LYS A 189 2.70 8.76 18.11
N VAL A 190 1.97 8.67 19.22
CA VAL A 190 0.55 8.31 19.19
C VAL A 190 -0.26 9.38 18.46
N ILE A 191 -1.17 8.95 17.59
CA ILE A 191 -2.15 9.85 16.98
C ILE A 191 -3.24 10.16 18.00
N THR A 192 -3.44 11.43 18.33
CA THR A 192 -4.35 11.87 19.42
C THR A 192 -5.69 12.41 18.93
N GLY A 193 -5.95 12.44 17.64
CA GLY A 193 -7.21 12.92 17.09
C GLY A 193 -7.11 13.39 15.65
N LEU A 194 -8.11 14.17 15.22
CA LEU A 194 -8.15 14.78 13.90
C LEU A 194 -7.02 15.82 13.81
N ASP A 195 -6.14 15.66 12.85
CA ASP A 195 -5.22 16.73 12.52
C ASP A 195 -5.99 17.83 11.82
N GLU A 196 -5.77 19.07 12.26
CA GLU A 196 -6.08 20.21 11.42
C GLU A 196 -5.14 20.14 10.21
N ASP A 197 -5.70 19.96 9.04
CA ASP A 197 -5.00 19.90 7.75
C ASP A 197 -4.37 21.27 7.45
N GLY A 198 -3.26 21.58 8.08
CA GLY A 198 -2.61 22.89 8.02
C GLY A 198 -1.14 22.89 7.70
N THR A 199 -0.46 21.78 7.74
CA THR A 199 0.95 21.73 7.35
C THR A 199 1.07 21.47 5.87
N LYS A 200 1.17 22.53 5.08
CA LYS A 200 1.84 22.48 3.78
C LYS A 200 3.28 22.05 4.04
N GLU A 201 3.51 20.77 4.13
CA GLU A 201 4.87 20.24 4.14
C GLU A 201 5.59 20.70 2.86
N LYS A 202 6.83 21.15 3.05
CA LYS A 202 7.73 21.38 1.90
C LYS A 202 7.74 20.11 1.08
N GLU A 203 7.45 20.23 -0.21
CA GLU A 203 7.52 19.11 -1.16
C GLU A 203 8.78 18.28 -0.88
N PRO A 204 8.67 17.03 -0.44
CA PRO A 204 9.83 16.23 -0.12
C PRO A 204 10.64 15.98 -1.41
N PHE A 205 11.94 15.80 -1.28
CA PHE A 205 12.85 15.59 -2.41
C PHE A 205 12.42 14.45 -3.35
N TYR A 206 11.72 13.43 -2.83
CA TYR A 206 11.17 12.33 -3.64
C TYR A 206 10.07 12.75 -4.62
N MET A 207 9.41 13.89 -4.42
CA MET A 207 8.43 14.41 -5.40
C MET A 207 9.06 14.70 -6.77
N VAL A 208 10.38 14.88 -6.82
CA VAL A 208 11.12 14.94 -8.08
C VAL A 208 11.04 13.59 -8.82
N PHE A 209 11.14 12.48 -8.09
CA PHE A 209 10.97 11.14 -8.65
C PHE A 209 9.51 10.85 -9.03
N VAL A 210 8.56 11.26 -8.20
CA VAL A 210 7.12 11.13 -8.52
C VAL A 210 6.82 11.86 -9.83
N ARG A 211 7.28 13.09 -10.00
CA ARG A 211 7.11 13.85 -11.26
C ARG A 211 7.80 13.17 -12.44
N PHE A 212 8.97 12.59 -12.22
CA PHE A 212 9.68 11.85 -13.27
C PHE A 212 8.89 10.61 -13.70
N PHE A 213 8.38 9.83 -12.76
CA PHE A 213 7.55 8.66 -13.06
C PHE A 213 6.22 9.04 -13.68
N THR A 214 5.54 10.09 -13.21
CA THR A 214 4.30 10.59 -13.82
C THR A 214 4.55 11.01 -15.27
N ALA A 215 5.59 11.79 -15.52
CA ALA A 215 5.97 12.18 -16.88
C ALA A 215 6.33 10.98 -17.76
N PHE A 216 6.95 9.95 -17.19
CA PHE A 216 7.26 8.70 -17.88
C PHE A 216 6.00 7.92 -18.25
N PHE A 217 5.03 7.76 -17.32
CA PHE A 217 3.77 7.10 -17.62
C PHE A 217 2.92 7.86 -18.63
N ASP A 218 2.88 9.20 -18.57
CA ASP A 218 2.25 10.04 -19.58
C ASP A 218 2.90 9.88 -20.96
N PHE A 219 4.22 9.75 -20.99
CA PHE A 219 4.96 9.48 -22.23
C PHE A 219 4.59 8.10 -22.78
N VAL A 220 4.56 7.06 -21.95
CA VAL A 220 4.17 5.69 -22.36
C VAL A 220 2.72 5.67 -22.86
N LYS A 221 1.78 6.32 -22.14
CA LYS A 221 0.38 6.46 -22.57
C LYS A 221 0.28 7.12 -23.95
N LYS A 222 0.96 8.24 -24.18
CA LYS A 222 1.00 8.92 -25.48
C LYS A 222 1.60 8.05 -26.59
N LEU A 223 2.60 7.23 -26.26
CA LEU A 223 3.22 6.31 -27.22
C LEU A 223 2.25 5.19 -27.64
N ILE A 224 1.44 4.72 -26.71
CA ILE A 224 0.40 3.70 -26.95
C ILE A 224 -0.74 4.31 -27.80
N GLU A 225 -1.20 5.51 -27.46
CA GLU A 225 -2.24 6.20 -28.21
C GLU A 225 -1.80 6.50 -29.65
N SER A 226 -0.52 6.87 -29.85
CA SER A 226 0.04 7.12 -31.19
C SER A 226 0.18 5.86 -32.06
N LYS A 227 0.20 4.67 -31.47
CA LYS A 227 0.22 3.41 -32.23
C LYS A 227 -1.18 2.90 -32.60
N LYS A 228 -2.23 3.43 -31.96
CA LYS A 228 -3.63 3.09 -32.25
C LYS A 228 -4.28 3.99 -33.31
N ALA A 229 -3.63 5.08 -33.71
CA ALA A 229 -4.01 5.99 -34.78
C ALA A 229 -3.25 5.66 -36.08
#